data_e0b1da0c61acfe1bc5f8bfc8b024c005
#
_entry.id   e0b1da0c61acfe1bc5f8bfc8b024c005
#
_cell.length_a   1.000
_cell.length_b   1.000
_cell.length_c   1.000
_cell.angle_alpha   90.00
_cell.angle_beta   90.00
_cell.angle_gamma   90.00
#
_symmetry.space_group_name_H-M   'P 1'
#
loop_
_entity.id
_entity.type
_entity.pdbx_description
1 polymer ?
#
loop_
_entity_poly.entity_id
_entity_poly.type
_entity_poly.pdbx_seq_one_letter_code
_entity_poly.pdbx_strand_id
1 'polypeptide(L)'
;MSIIGQGTKLSARELDVATVRADFPILSRKINGHPLVYLDNAATTQKPRQVIDAIINYYEQTNSNVHRGVHTLSVESTEAYELARAKVAKFINAPRPE
;
A
#
# COMPACT_ATOMS: atom_id res chain seq x y z
N MET A 1 1.86 26.84 -2.74
CA MET A 1 1.95 26.62 -2.07
C MET A 1 2.18 26.23 -1.57
N SER A 2 2.41 26.30 -1.18
CA SER A 2 2.61 25.83 -0.47
C SER A 2 2.24 25.60 0.23
N ILE A 3 2.11 25.70 0.54
CA ILE A 3 2.04 25.72 1.53
C ILE A 3 1.76 25.28 2.42
N ILE A 4 1.88 24.73 2.10
CA ILE A 4 1.60 24.26 3.26
C ILE A 4 2.39 24.83 4.20
N GLY A 5 1.91 25.20 4.98
CA GLY A 5 2.15 25.68 5.90
C GLY A 5 3.41 25.96 6.43
N GLN A 6 4.09 26.84 6.02
CA GLN A 6 5.24 27.21 6.67
C GLN A 6 4.92 27.59 8.07
N GLY A 7 5.45 26.87 9.02
CA GLY A 7 5.20 27.12 10.41
C GLY A 7 3.82 26.73 10.90
N THR A 8 2.99 26.19 10.03
CA THR A 8 1.67 25.71 10.43
C THR A 8 1.77 24.27 10.85
N LYS A 9 1.26 23.95 12.02
CA LYS A 9 1.20 22.55 12.45
C LYS A 9 -0.12 21.97 12.00
N LEU A 10 -0.04 20.80 11.39
CA LEU A 10 -1.24 20.05 11.08
C LEU A 10 -1.81 19.46 12.36
N SER A 11 -3.12 19.45 12.48
CA SER A 11 -3.76 18.79 13.60
C SER A 11 -3.62 17.28 13.45
N ALA A 12 -3.86 16.54 14.54
CA ALA A 12 -3.81 15.08 14.49
C ALA A 12 -4.84 14.48 13.53
N ARG A 13 -5.86 15.26 13.15
CA ARG A 13 -6.93 14.82 12.25
C ARG A 13 -6.71 15.23 10.81
N GLU A 14 -5.77 16.12 10.57
CA GLU A 14 -5.50 16.58 9.22
C GLU A 14 -4.60 15.58 8.49
N LEU A 15 -4.95 15.32 7.23
CA LEU A 15 -4.16 14.48 6.37
C LEU A 15 -2.98 15.28 5.82
N ASP A 16 -1.77 14.78 6.05
CA ASP A 16 -0.59 15.38 5.43
C ASP A 16 -0.48 14.86 4.00
N VAL A 17 -1.06 15.59 3.08
CA VAL A 17 -1.13 15.18 1.67
C VAL A 17 0.25 15.00 1.06
N ALA A 18 1.18 15.90 1.37
CA ALA A 18 2.52 15.80 0.80
C ALA A 18 3.22 14.51 1.23
N THR A 19 3.12 14.15 2.49
CA THR A 19 3.73 12.91 3.01
C THR A 19 3.07 11.69 2.38
N VAL A 20 1.75 11.66 2.28
CA VAL A 20 1.04 10.54 1.67
C VAL A 20 1.41 10.41 0.19
N ARG A 21 1.44 11.52 -0.55
CA ARG A 21 1.80 11.49 -1.96
C ARG A 21 3.22 11.00 -2.19
N ALA A 22 4.13 11.28 -1.28
CA ALA A 22 5.53 10.84 -1.40
C ALA A 22 5.67 9.32 -1.39
N ASP A 23 4.70 8.61 -0.83
CA ASP A 23 4.70 7.14 -0.83
C ASP A 23 4.37 6.53 -2.20
N PHE A 24 3.85 7.32 -3.13
CA PHE A 24 3.41 6.82 -4.44
C PHE A 24 4.44 7.19 -5.52
N PRO A 25 5.30 6.24 -5.93
CA PRO A 25 6.38 6.55 -6.87
C PRO A 25 5.92 7.18 -8.17
N ILE A 26 4.78 6.73 -8.69
CA ILE A 26 4.30 7.24 -9.97
C ILE A 26 3.98 8.74 -9.93
N LEU A 27 3.64 9.27 -8.75
CA LEU A 27 3.28 10.68 -8.64
C LEU A 27 4.49 11.61 -8.79
N SER A 28 5.71 11.06 -8.83
CA SER A 28 6.89 11.87 -9.11
C SER A 28 7.12 12.08 -10.61
N ARG A 29 6.36 11.41 -11.47
CA ARG A 29 6.51 11.58 -12.92
C ARG A 29 6.01 12.95 -13.36
N LYS A 30 6.56 13.39 -14.49
CA LYS A 30 6.09 14.58 -15.18
C LYS A 30 5.56 14.21 -16.54
N ILE A 31 4.50 14.85 -16.95
CA ILE A 31 3.89 14.67 -18.26
C ILE A 31 3.95 16.01 -18.98
N ASN A 32 4.62 16.04 -20.11
CA ASN A 32 4.84 17.28 -20.87
C ASN A 32 5.41 18.41 -20.00
N GLY A 33 6.33 18.05 -19.11
CA GLY A 33 7.00 19.00 -18.23
C GLY A 33 6.19 19.44 -17.00
N HIS A 34 5.00 18.90 -16.82
CA HIS A 34 4.13 19.24 -15.68
C HIS A 34 3.98 18.06 -14.73
N PRO A 35 3.81 18.30 -13.43
CA PRO A 35 3.56 17.21 -12.48
C PRO A 35 2.34 16.39 -12.89
N LEU A 36 2.45 15.08 -12.69
CA LEU A 36 1.33 14.17 -13.00
C LEU A 36 0.11 14.51 -12.16
N VAL A 37 -1.02 14.64 -12.83
CA VAL A 37 -2.35 14.64 -12.19
C VAL A 37 -3.07 13.40 -12.69
N TYR A 38 -3.42 12.48 -11.79
CA TYR A 38 -4.05 11.22 -12.15
C TYR A 38 -5.42 11.13 -11.46
N LEU A 39 -6.48 11.14 -12.24
CA LEU A 39 -7.85 11.16 -11.71
C LEU A 39 -8.67 9.94 -12.17
N ASP A 40 -7.99 8.91 -12.68
CA ASP A 40 -8.64 7.75 -13.28
C ASP A 40 -8.40 6.49 -12.45
N ASN A 41 -8.64 6.58 -11.13
CA ASN A 41 -8.32 5.51 -10.19
C ASN A 41 -9.37 4.41 -10.05
N ALA A 42 -10.50 4.51 -10.73
CA ALA A 42 -11.64 3.63 -10.49
C ALA A 42 -11.28 2.13 -10.60
N ALA A 43 -10.54 1.76 -11.65
CA ALA A 43 -10.09 0.37 -11.82
C ALA A 43 -8.56 0.26 -11.79
N THR A 44 -7.87 1.36 -11.63
CA THR A 44 -6.40 1.43 -11.73
C THR A 44 -5.82 2.28 -10.62
N THR A 45 -6.30 2.09 -9.40
CA THR A 45 -5.79 2.81 -8.25
C THR A 45 -4.27 2.68 -8.18
N GLN A 46 -3.60 3.80 -8.06
CA GLN A 46 -2.15 3.80 -7.96
C GLN A 46 -1.69 3.13 -6.66
N LYS A 47 -0.50 2.56 -6.71
CA LYS A 47 0.02 1.74 -5.60
C LYS A 47 1.12 2.48 -4.86
N PRO A 48 1.06 2.51 -3.54
CA PRO A 48 2.16 3.07 -2.75
C PRO A 48 3.37 2.12 -2.73
N ARG A 49 4.50 2.65 -2.34
CA ARG A 49 5.75 1.89 -2.26
C ARG A 49 5.60 0.63 -1.42
N GLN A 50 4.87 0.71 -0.32
CA GLN A 50 4.66 -0.42 0.57
C GLN A 50 3.99 -1.60 -0.13
N VAL A 51 3.01 -1.33 -1.00
CA VAL A 51 2.32 -2.39 -1.75
C VAL A 51 3.24 -2.95 -2.83
N ILE A 52 3.94 -2.09 -3.55
CA ILE A 52 4.86 -2.51 -4.61
C ILE A 52 5.95 -3.41 -4.01
N ASP A 53 6.55 -2.98 -2.91
CA ASP A 53 7.64 -3.74 -2.27
C ASP A 53 7.15 -5.07 -1.71
N ALA A 54 5.92 -5.12 -1.20
CA ALA A 54 5.35 -6.38 -0.72
C ALA A 54 5.18 -7.39 -1.85
N ILE A 55 4.73 -6.94 -3.03
CA ILE A 55 4.59 -7.81 -4.20
C ILE A 55 5.96 -8.29 -4.68
N ILE A 56 6.93 -7.39 -4.77
CA ILE A 56 8.29 -7.74 -5.16
C ILE A 56 8.87 -8.76 -4.19
N ASN A 57 8.78 -8.51 -2.90
CA ASN A 57 9.30 -9.40 -1.88
C ASN A 57 8.65 -10.78 -1.96
N TYR A 58 7.34 -10.82 -2.20
CA TYR A 58 6.65 -12.10 -2.32
C TYR A 58 7.21 -12.91 -3.48
N TYR A 59 7.34 -12.30 -4.66
CA TYR A 59 7.84 -13.04 -5.82
C TYR A 59 9.32 -13.41 -5.68
N GLU A 60 10.11 -12.62 -5.02
CA GLU A 60 11.54 -12.89 -4.88
C GLU A 60 11.84 -13.89 -3.75
N GLN A 61 11.00 -14.00 -2.75
CA GLN A 61 11.34 -14.71 -1.54
C GLN A 61 10.43 -15.88 -1.17
N THR A 62 9.12 -15.77 -1.44
CA THR A 62 8.18 -16.74 -0.85
C THR A 62 7.11 -17.25 -1.80
N ASN A 63 7.16 -16.91 -3.07
CA ASN A 63 6.12 -17.30 -4.02
C ASN A 63 5.82 -18.80 -3.97
N SER A 64 4.61 -19.17 -3.56
CA SER A 64 4.22 -20.57 -3.41
C SER A 64 2.71 -20.70 -3.27
N ASN A 65 2.20 -21.92 -3.32
CA ASN A 65 0.79 -22.20 -3.07
C ASN A 65 0.46 -21.97 -1.60
N VAL A 66 -0.52 -21.12 -1.37
CA VAL A 66 -1.05 -20.87 -0.04
C VAL A 66 -1.94 -22.04 0.37
N HIS A 67 -1.79 -22.52 1.62
CA HIS A 67 -2.58 -23.58 2.23
C HIS A 67 -2.38 -24.97 1.59
N ARG A 68 -1.41 -25.13 0.68
CA ARG A 68 -1.30 -26.36 -0.08
C ARG A 68 -0.04 -27.16 0.19
N GLY A 69 1.05 -26.51 0.53
CA GLY A 69 2.31 -27.17 0.71
C GLY A 69 2.69 -27.26 2.17
N VAL A 70 3.67 -28.14 2.44
CA VAL A 70 4.23 -28.29 3.79
C VAL A 70 5.67 -27.80 3.84
N HIS A 71 6.19 -27.33 2.69
CA HIS A 71 7.55 -26.80 2.64
C HIS A 71 7.58 -25.33 3.10
N THR A 72 8.77 -24.85 3.38
CA THR A 72 8.97 -23.53 3.99
C THR A 72 8.29 -22.40 3.24
N LEU A 73 8.42 -22.35 1.92
CA LEU A 73 7.82 -21.25 1.15
C LEU A 73 6.30 -21.23 1.27
N SER A 74 5.68 -22.42 1.26
CA SER A 74 4.22 -22.50 1.41
C SER A 74 3.77 -22.08 2.79
N VAL A 75 4.53 -22.45 3.84
CA VAL A 75 4.22 -22.04 5.20
C VAL A 75 4.31 -20.52 5.32
N GLU A 76 5.38 -19.93 4.82
CA GLU A 76 5.57 -18.47 4.91
C GLU A 76 4.51 -17.72 4.12
N SER A 77 4.16 -18.20 2.92
CA SER A 77 3.11 -17.60 2.11
C SER A 77 1.75 -17.68 2.81
N THR A 78 1.46 -18.82 3.43
CA THR A 78 0.21 -19.01 4.16
C THR A 78 0.12 -18.09 5.37
N GLU A 79 1.22 -17.98 6.12
CA GLU A 79 1.25 -17.08 7.28
C GLU A 79 1.02 -15.63 6.87
N ALA A 80 1.67 -15.18 5.80
CA ALA A 80 1.49 -13.83 5.30
C ALA A 80 0.05 -13.58 4.84
N TYR A 81 -0.55 -14.54 4.15
CA TYR A 81 -1.92 -14.47 3.69
C TYR A 81 -2.90 -14.36 4.86
N GLU A 82 -2.75 -15.25 5.84
CA GLU A 82 -3.65 -15.25 7.00
C GLU A 82 -3.49 -13.98 7.85
N LEU A 83 -2.27 -13.48 7.97
CA LEU A 83 -2.03 -12.22 8.67
C LEU A 83 -2.72 -11.05 7.95
N ALA A 84 -2.67 -11.02 6.63
CA ALA A 84 -3.34 -9.99 5.84
C ALA A 84 -4.86 -10.05 6.05
N ARG A 85 -5.43 -11.26 6.04
CA ARG A 85 -6.87 -11.43 6.30
C ARG A 85 -7.25 -10.88 7.67
N ALA A 86 -6.47 -11.20 8.67
CA ALA A 86 -6.72 -10.73 10.03
C ALA A 86 -6.65 -9.20 10.12
N LYS A 87 -5.69 -8.59 9.42
CA LYS A 87 -5.58 -7.13 9.38
C LYS A 87 -6.78 -6.48 8.72
N VAL A 88 -7.24 -7.03 7.60
CA VAL A 88 -8.41 -6.50 6.91
C VAL A 88 -9.65 -6.64 7.79
N ALA A 89 -9.83 -7.81 8.41
CA ALA A 89 -10.97 -8.04 9.31
C ALA A 89 -10.99 -7.00 10.43
N LYS A 90 -9.83 -6.74 11.03
CA LYS A 90 -9.74 -5.75 12.09
C LYS A 90 -10.05 -4.35 11.57
N PHE A 91 -9.56 -4.01 10.40
CA PHE A 91 -9.77 -2.68 9.82
C PHE A 91 -11.24 -2.40 9.58
N ILE A 92 -11.98 -3.38 9.05
CA ILE A 92 -13.41 -3.22 8.77
C ILE A 92 -14.30 -3.62 9.94
N ASN A 93 -13.70 -3.95 11.08
CA ASN A 93 -14.41 -4.36 12.29
C ASN A 93 -15.28 -5.62 12.06
N ALA A 94 -14.79 -6.57 11.30
CA ALA A 94 -15.46 -7.84 11.09
C ALA A 94 -15.28 -8.72 12.34
N PRO A 95 -16.30 -9.48 12.78
CA PRO A 95 -16.17 -10.32 13.96
C PRO A 95 -15.28 -11.54 13.73
N ARG A 96 -15.08 -11.95 12.48
CA ARG A 96 -14.25 -13.09 12.12
C ARG A 96 -13.49 -12.78 10.83
N PRO A 97 -12.31 -13.41 10.62
CA PRO A 97 -11.52 -13.13 9.42
C PRO A 97 -12.07 -13.74 8.12
N GLU A 98 -13.00 -14.70 8.18
CA GLU A 98 -13.62 -15.22 6.98
C GLU A 98 -14.60 -14.17 6.44
#